data_c6b3fbd9c2a6ce4247d9e7fab6bf449d
#
_entry.id   c6b3fbd9c2a6ce4247d9e7fab6bf449d
#
_cell.length_a   1.000
_cell.length_b   1.000
_cell.length_c   1.000
_cell.angle_alpha   90.00
_cell.angle_beta   90.00
_cell.angle_gamma   90.00
#
_symmetry.space_group_name_H-M   'P 1'
#
loop_
_entity.id
_entity.type
_entity.pdbx_description
1 polymer ?
#
loop_
_entity_poly.entity_id
_entity_poly.type
_entity_poly.pdbx_seq_one_letter_code
_entity_poly.pdbx_strand_id
1 'polypeptide(L)'
;MFMKGLVDNVRPGPSGMDVITMHAVARIMLNNWIPSIQASWVKEGSRMSQLLLTAGVNDLGGTLINEGISTAAGAQHGQLMRPSVFRQMIREAGRIPAERYTTYKTRRVFNDTDQELDPLDLVGDDVEGVFGSYNRLVKLDTYRFEHPINSSAKV
;
A
#
# COMPACT_ATOMS: atom_id res chain seq x y z
N MET A 1 -8.61 1.87 12.69
CA MET A 1 -9.38 2.73 13.61
C MET A 1 -8.69 4.09 13.64
N PHE A 2 -9.02 4.93 12.67
CA PHE A 2 -8.42 6.24 12.53
C PHE A 2 -9.05 7.23 13.52
N MET A 3 -8.23 7.98 14.23
CA MET A 3 -8.60 9.19 14.99
C MET A 3 -9.59 9.02 16.15
N LYS A 4 -9.52 7.94 16.91
CA LYS A 4 -10.23 7.86 18.18
C LYS A 4 -9.56 8.81 19.18
N GLY A 5 -10.07 10.02 19.30
CA GLY A 5 -9.56 11.03 20.23
C GLY A 5 -9.57 12.46 19.70
N LEU A 6 -9.72 12.67 18.38
CA LEU A 6 -9.80 14.01 17.80
C LEU A 6 -11.22 14.45 17.45
N VAL A 7 -12.16 13.51 17.33
CA VAL A 7 -13.56 13.82 17.04
C VAL A 7 -14.46 12.85 17.84
N ASP A 8 -15.15 13.35 18.81
CA ASP A 8 -16.26 12.64 19.47
C ASP A 8 -17.36 12.41 18.44
N ASN A 9 -17.77 11.15 18.20
CA ASN A 9 -18.78 10.72 17.22
C ASN A 9 -18.28 10.40 15.79
N VAL A 10 -17.06 9.93 15.62
CA VAL A 10 -16.66 9.36 14.31
C VAL A 10 -17.46 8.08 14.08
N ARG A 11 -18.17 8.03 12.97
CA ARG A 11 -18.89 6.84 12.52
C ARG A 11 -17.90 5.69 12.34
N PRO A 12 -18.23 4.46 12.79
CA PRO A 12 -17.41 3.29 12.48
C PRO A 12 -17.18 3.16 10.97
N GLY A 13 -15.98 2.80 10.59
CA GLY A 13 -15.67 2.49 9.18
C GLY A 13 -16.49 1.29 8.67
N PRO A 14 -16.36 0.96 7.37
CA PRO A 14 -17.01 -0.19 6.78
C PRO A 14 -16.58 -1.49 7.47
N SER A 15 -17.48 -2.45 7.56
CA SER A 15 -17.15 -3.80 7.98
C SER A 15 -16.36 -4.53 6.88
N GLY A 16 -15.71 -5.65 7.23
CA GLY A 16 -15.02 -6.49 6.23
C GLY A 16 -15.97 -6.97 5.12
N MET A 17 -17.22 -7.26 5.46
CA MET A 17 -18.24 -7.63 4.46
C MET A 17 -18.60 -6.48 3.53
N ASP A 18 -18.68 -5.26 4.04
CA ASP A 18 -18.92 -4.07 3.20
C ASP A 18 -17.77 -3.89 2.20
N VAL A 19 -16.53 -4.08 2.66
CA VAL A 19 -15.33 -3.98 1.82
C VAL A 19 -15.36 -5.04 0.72
N ILE A 20 -15.64 -6.31 1.06
CA ILE A 20 -15.75 -7.41 0.08
C ILE A 20 -16.86 -7.11 -0.93
N THR A 21 -18.04 -6.76 -0.44
CA THR A 21 -19.21 -6.48 -1.29
C THR A 21 -18.93 -5.32 -2.24
N MET A 22 -18.32 -4.24 -1.75
CA MET A 22 -17.97 -3.09 -2.57
C MET A 22 -17.04 -3.48 -3.72
N HIS A 23 -15.98 -4.24 -3.45
CA HIS A 23 -15.04 -4.66 -4.49
C HIS A 23 -15.67 -5.62 -5.51
N ALA A 24 -16.49 -6.57 -5.04
CA ALA A 24 -17.20 -7.49 -5.92
C ALA A 24 -18.20 -6.77 -6.82
N VAL A 25 -19.00 -5.87 -6.28
CA VAL A 25 -19.93 -5.03 -7.05
C VAL A 25 -19.18 -4.14 -8.02
N ALA A 26 -18.11 -3.48 -7.57
CA ALA A 26 -17.28 -2.66 -8.44
C ALA A 26 -16.73 -3.47 -9.62
N ARG A 27 -16.26 -4.71 -9.39
CA ARG A 27 -15.79 -5.58 -10.48
C ARG A 27 -16.89 -5.90 -11.48
N ILE A 28 -18.10 -6.21 -11.03
CA ILE A 28 -19.22 -6.52 -11.91
C ILE A 28 -19.65 -5.27 -12.71
N MET A 29 -19.82 -4.15 -12.02
CA MET A 29 -20.33 -2.92 -12.63
C MET A 29 -19.33 -2.25 -13.59
N LEU A 30 -18.04 -2.34 -13.27
CA LEU A 30 -16.98 -1.63 -13.99
C LEU A 30 -16.16 -2.53 -14.92
N ASN A 31 -16.55 -3.79 -15.08
CA ASN A 31 -15.74 -4.83 -15.73
C ASN A 31 -15.13 -4.42 -17.08
N ASN A 32 -15.90 -3.80 -17.95
CA ASN A 32 -15.43 -3.41 -19.30
C ASN A 32 -14.83 -1.99 -19.35
N TRP A 33 -14.94 -1.23 -18.26
CA TRP A 33 -14.54 0.18 -18.22
C TRP A 33 -13.28 0.40 -17.42
N ILE A 34 -13.17 -0.29 -16.29
CA ILE A 34 -12.02 -0.16 -15.37
C ILE A 34 -11.40 -1.55 -15.18
N PRO A 35 -10.32 -1.85 -15.92
CA PRO A 35 -9.69 -3.18 -15.86
C PRO A 35 -8.99 -3.46 -14.54
N SER A 36 -8.44 -2.43 -13.87
CA SER A 36 -7.69 -2.61 -12.61
C SER A 36 -8.49 -2.09 -11.43
N ILE A 37 -8.76 -2.98 -10.49
CA ILE A 37 -9.36 -2.66 -9.18
C ILE A 37 -8.35 -3.04 -8.11
N GLN A 38 -7.92 -2.05 -7.32
CA GLN A 38 -6.87 -2.19 -6.33
C GLN A 38 -7.41 -2.36 -4.92
N ALA A 39 -6.87 -3.33 -4.17
CA ALA A 39 -6.98 -3.35 -2.72
C ALA A 39 -5.80 -2.60 -2.09
N SER A 40 -6.09 -1.79 -1.06
CA SER A 40 -5.06 -1.09 -0.31
C SER A 40 -4.63 -1.90 0.89
N TRP A 41 -3.58 -2.70 0.77
CA TRP A 41 -3.08 -3.53 1.86
C TRP A 41 -2.69 -2.73 3.11
N VAL A 42 -2.29 -1.47 2.95
CA VAL A 42 -1.98 -0.56 4.07
C VAL A 42 -3.20 -0.28 4.93
N LYS A 43 -4.38 -0.21 4.33
CA LYS A 43 -5.65 0.06 5.01
C LYS A 43 -6.35 -1.21 5.47
N GLU A 44 -6.42 -2.19 4.59
CA GLU A 44 -7.18 -3.42 4.79
C GLU A 44 -6.36 -4.52 5.49
N GLY A 45 -5.04 -4.41 5.46
CA GLY A 45 -4.12 -5.46 5.88
C GLY A 45 -3.91 -6.54 4.82
N SER A 46 -2.86 -7.33 5.01
CA SER A 46 -2.45 -8.36 4.04
C SER A 46 -3.52 -9.44 3.84
N ARG A 47 -4.11 -9.95 4.93
CA ARG A 47 -5.10 -11.04 4.87
C ARG A 47 -6.38 -10.62 4.15
N MET A 48 -6.90 -9.43 4.44
CA MET A 48 -8.09 -8.93 3.74
C MET A 48 -7.76 -8.67 2.28
N SER A 49 -6.61 -8.07 1.97
CA SER A 49 -6.19 -7.84 0.59
C SER A 49 -6.03 -9.13 -0.21
N GLN A 50 -5.52 -10.21 0.41
CA GLN A 50 -5.47 -11.52 -0.19
C GLN A 50 -6.88 -12.08 -0.48
N LEU A 51 -7.81 -11.97 0.48
CA LEU A 51 -9.20 -12.37 0.29
C LEU A 51 -9.87 -11.60 -0.85
N LEU A 52 -9.61 -10.30 -0.96
CA LEU A 52 -10.17 -9.45 -2.01
C LEU A 52 -9.73 -9.86 -3.43
N LEU A 53 -8.61 -10.57 -3.59
CA LEU A 53 -8.24 -11.17 -4.89
C LEU A 53 -9.27 -12.20 -5.37
N THR A 54 -10.04 -12.81 -4.48
CA THR A 54 -11.15 -13.70 -4.84
C THR A 54 -12.46 -12.94 -5.08
N ALA A 55 -12.54 -11.68 -4.60
CA ALA A 55 -13.72 -10.82 -4.71
C ALA A 55 -13.64 -9.79 -5.84
N GLY A 56 -12.76 -10.00 -6.82
CA GLY A 56 -12.70 -9.16 -8.02
C GLY A 56 -11.55 -8.15 -8.07
N VAL A 57 -10.77 -8.03 -7.01
CA VAL A 57 -9.51 -7.27 -7.02
C VAL A 57 -8.46 -7.99 -7.85
N ASN A 58 -7.67 -7.25 -8.60
CA ASN A 58 -6.55 -7.76 -9.40
C ASN A 58 -5.29 -6.90 -9.28
N ASP A 59 -5.25 -6.00 -8.32
CA ASP A 59 -4.11 -5.12 -8.07
C ASP A 59 -3.94 -4.93 -6.54
N LEU A 60 -2.74 -5.10 -6.04
CA LEU A 60 -2.41 -4.91 -4.62
C LEU A 60 -1.63 -3.62 -4.35
N GLY A 61 -1.43 -2.80 -5.38
CA GLY A 61 -0.61 -1.60 -5.28
C GLY A 61 0.89 -1.90 -5.31
N GLY A 62 1.64 -1.17 -4.54
CA GLY A 62 3.10 -1.30 -4.45
C GLY A 62 3.59 -1.64 -3.06
N THR A 63 4.88 -1.88 -2.95
CA THR A 63 5.57 -2.25 -1.72
C THR A 63 5.50 -1.18 -0.63
N LEU A 64 5.38 0.09 -0.99
CA LEU A 64 5.36 1.26 -0.10
C LEU A 64 6.44 1.18 0.97
N ILE A 65 7.48 1.93 0.78
CA ILE A 65 8.57 2.01 1.74
C ILE A 65 8.26 3.15 2.70
N ASN A 66 8.26 2.85 3.99
CA ASN A 66 8.17 3.84 5.06
C ASN A 66 6.90 4.73 4.98
N GLU A 67 5.75 4.09 4.82
CA GLU A 67 4.46 4.78 4.80
C GLU A 67 4.12 5.34 6.18
N GLY A 68 4.49 6.61 6.41
CA GLY A 68 4.36 7.27 7.71
C GLY A 68 2.98 7.89 7.96
N ILE A 69 2.23 8.23 6.92
CA ILE A 69 0.95 8.95 7.06
C ILE A 69 -0.13 8.05 7.68
N SER A 70 -0.30 6.85 7.14
CA SER A 70 -1.27 5.89 7.66
C SER A 70 -0.90 5.44 9.07
N THR A 71 0.40 5.23 9.34
CA THR A 71 0.90 4.86 10.68
C THR A 71 0.68 6.00 11.68
N ALA A 72 0.95 7.25 11.30
CA ALA A 72 0.68 8.42 12.15
C ALA A 72 -0.82 8.59 12.45
N ALA A 73 -1.67 8.15 11.52
CA ALA A 73 -3.13 8.13 11.71
C ALA A 73 -3.64 6.88 12.47
N GLY A 74 -2.76 6.03 12.99
CA GLY A 74 -3.09 4.86 13.79
C GLY A 74 -3.31 3.56 13.02
N ALA A 75 -2.85 3.46 11.76
CA ALA A 75 -2.88 2.20 11.04
C ALA A 75 -1.96 1.16 11.72
N GLN A 76 -2.46 -0.06 11.86
CA GLN A 76 -1.75 -1.17 12.52
C GLN A 76 -0.99 -2.07 11.52
N HIS A 77 -1.10 -1.79 10.24
CA HIS A 77 -0.47 -2.57 9.19
C HIS A 77 0.90 -2.00 8.85
N GLY A 78 1.84 -2.89 8.54
CA GLY A 78 3.24 -2.55 8.36
C GLY A 78 3.51 -1.48 7.29
N GLN A 79 4.68 -0.90 7.37
CA GLN A 79 5.13 0.19 6.49
C GLN A 79 5.76 -0.32 5.19
N LEU A 80 6.09 -1.59 5.14
CA LEU A 80 6.68 -2.27 3.99
C LEU A 80 6.05 -3.65 3.82
N MET A 81 5.65 -3.97 2.60
CA MET A 81 5.37 -5.35 2.20
C MET A 81 6.37 -5.74 1.12
N ARG A 82 7.15 -6.79 1.39
CA ARG A 82 8.20 -7.25 0.48
C ARG A 82 7.60 -7.86 -0.79
N PRO A 83 8.27 -7.74 -1.94
CA PRO A 83 7.82 -8.34 -3.20
C PRO A 83 7.60 -9.85 -3.12
N SER A 84 8.44 -10.58 -2.38
CA SER A 84 8.27 -12.01 -2.14
C SER A 84 6.95 -12.34 -1.42
N VAL A 85 6.59 -11.53 -0.42
CA VAL A 85 5.33 -11.69 0.32
C VAL A 85 4.13 -11.44 -0.60
N PHE A 86 4.18 -10.42 -1.46
CA PHE A 86 3.14 -10.20 -2.47
C PHE A 86 2.99 -11.40 -3.40
N ARG A 87 4.11 -11.91 -3.94
CA ARG A 87 4.08 -13.08 -4.84
C ARG A 87 3.49 -14.30 -4.15
N GLN A 88 3.87 -14.54 -2.90
CA GLN A 88 3.31 -15.63 -2.11
C GLN A 88 1.81 -15.48 -1.91
N MET A 89 1.34 -14.32 -1.43
CA MET A 89 -0.08 -14.05 -1.21
C MET A 89 -0.92 -14.25 -2.47
N ILE A 90 -0.41 -13.80 -3.62
CA ILE A 90 -1.10 -13.91 -4.91
C ILE A 90 -1.19 -15.38 -5.35
N ARG A 91 -0.10 -16.16 -5.19
CA ARG A 91 -0.09 -17.59 -5.51
C ARG A 91 -1.03 -18.38 -4.60
N GLU A 92 -1.02 -18.14 -3.31
CA GLU A 92 -1.92 -18.76 -2.34
C GLU A 92 -3.39 -18.46 -2.64
N ALA A 93 -3.70 -17.31 -3.23
CA ALA A 93 -5.03 -16.97 -3.74
C ALA A 93 -5.35 -17.63 -5.10
N GLY A 94 -4.48 -18.53 -5.61
CA GLY A 94 -4.66 -19.20 -6.90
C GLY A 94 -4.50 -18.27 -8.11
N ARG A 95 -3.72 -17.18 -7.97
CA ARG A 95 -3.49 -16.20 -9.03
C ARG A 95 -2.02 -16.20 -9.44
N ILE A 96 -1.74 -15.70 -10.65
CA ILE A 96 -0.39 -15.56 -11.19
C ILE A 96 0.13 -14.17 -10.82
N PRO A 97 1.25 -14.05 -10.08
CA PRO A 97 1.82 -12.77 -9.74
C PRO A 97 2.36 -12.06 -10.98
N ALA A 98 2.09 -10.77 -11.08
CA ALA A 98 2.67 -9.92 -12.11
C ALA A 98 3.09 -8.57 -11.51
N GLU A 99 4.20 -8.05 -11.99
CA GLU A 99 4.66 -6.70 -11.71
C GLU A 99 4.20 -5.76 -12.83
N ARG A 100 3.77 -4.58 -12.47
CA ARG A 100 3.32 -3.56 -13.40
C ARG A 100 4.06 -2.23 -13.21
N TYR A 101 4.11 -1.43 -14.25
CA TYR A 101 4.46 -0.02 -14.15
C TYR A 101 3.33 0.80 -13.54
N THR A 102 3.60 2.04 -13.14
CA THR A 102 2.57 3.00 -12.70
C THR A 102 1.54 3.31 -13.77
N THR A 103 1.89 3.10 -15.04
CA THR A 103 0.99 3.21 -16.20
C THR A 103 0.11 1.98 -16.43
N TYR A 104 0.07 1.05 -15.50
CA TYR A 104 -0.67 -0.23 -15.56
C TYR A 104 -0.19 -1.22 -16.64
N LYS A 105 0.84 -0.92 -17.40
CA LYS A 105 1.46 -1.89 -18.31
C LYS A 105 2.18 -2.96 -17.50
N THR A 106 1.96 -4.23 -17.86
CA THR A 106 2.69 -5.35 -17.24
C THR A 106 4.18 -5.21 -17.55
N ARG A 107 5.00 -5.27 -16.50
CA ARG A 107 6.46 -5.28 -16.59
C ARG A 107 6.97 -6.70 -16.68
N ARG A 108 6.49 -7.57 -15.79
CA ARG A 108 6.95 -8.96 -15.67
C ARG A 108 5.81 -9.82 -15.11
N VAL A 109 5.73 -11.05 -15.59
CA VAL A 109 4.88 -12.10 -15.02
C VAL A 109 5.79 -13.13 -14.37
N PHE A 110 5.47 -13.56 -13.16
CA PHE A 110 6.26 -14.51 -12.38
C PHE A 110 5.66 -15.91 -12.50
N ASN A 111 6.43 -16.84 -13.06
CA ASN A 111 6.06 -18.25 -13.07
C ASN A 111 6.31 -18.89 -11.69
N ASP A 112 5.80 -20.10 -11.47
CA ASP A 112 5.95 -20.81 -10.19
C ASP A 112 7.41 -21.14 -9.85
N THR A 113 8.26 -21.24 -10.85
CA THR A 113 9.70 -21.52 -10.72
C THR A 113 10.56 -20.28 -10.50
N ASP A 114 10.00 -19.08 -10.64
CA ASP A 114 10.76 -17.83 -10.48
C ASP A 114 11.09 -17.59 -9.00
N GLN A 115 12.33 -17.90 -8.63
CA GLN A 115 12.88 -17.68 -7.28
C GLN A 115 13.75 -16.42 -7.19
N GLU A 116 13.75 -15.59 -8.22
CA GLU A 116 14.57 -14.38 -8.23
C GLU A 116 14.14 -13.43 -7.11
N LEU A 117 15.09 -13.15 -6.24
CA LEU A 117 14.90 -12.20 -5.14
C LEU A 117 14.92 -10.77 -5.69
N ASP A 118 13.95 -9.98 -5.29
CA ASP A 118 13.99 -8.54 -5.49
C ASP A 118 14.96 -7.91 -4.49
N PRO A 119 15.67 -6.82 -4.84
CA PRO A 119 16.52 -6.10 -3.89
C PRO A 119 15.80 -5.73 -2.58
N LEU A 120 14.50 -5.45 -2.63
CA LEU A 120 13.70 -5.17 -1.43
C LEU A 120 13.44 -6.41 -0.56
N ASP A 121 13.56 -7.62 -1.10
CA ASP A 121 13.48 -8.85 -0.32
C ASP A 121 14.73 -9.06 0.55
N LEU A 122 15.85 -8.42 0.18
CA LEU A 122 17.12 -8.49 0.89
C LEU A 122 17.23 -7.45 2.01
N VAL A 123 16.34 -6.49 2.04
CA VAL A 123 16.29 -5.49 3.14
C VAL A 123 15.90 -6.20 4.43
N GLY A 124 16.73 -6.07 5.46
CA GLY A 124 16.45 -6.59 6.79
C GLY A 124 15.23 -5.95 7.45
N ASP A 125 14.98 -6.30 8.71
CA ASP A 125 13.84 -5.76 9.44
C ASP A 125 14.02 -4.29 9.87
N ASP A 126 15.24 -3.77 9.81
CA ASP A 126 15.54 -2.36 10.05
C ASP A 126 15.30 -1.50 8.79
N VAL A 127 14.04 -1.40 8.40
CA VAL A 127 13.60 -0.58 7.26
C VAL A 127 13.92 0.90 7.50
N GLU A 128 13.80 1.37 8.74
CA GLU A 128 14.11 2.76 9.11
C GLU A 128 15.60 3.07 9.02
N GLY A 129 16.46 2.11 9.36
CA GLY A 129 17.91 2.26 9.24
C GLY A 129 18.36 2.39 7.78
N VAL A 130 17.72 1.65 6.87
CA VAL A 130 18.06 1.64 5.43
C VAL A 130 17.48 2.85 4.69
N PHE A 131 16.21 3.16 4.90
CA PHE A 131 15.49 4.20 4.13
C PHE A 131 15.23 5.50 4.92
N GLY A 132 15.60 5.52 6.20
CA GLY A 132 15.25 6.60 7.12
C GLY A 132 13.80 6.50 7.61
N SER A 133 13.48 7.26 8.64
CA SER A 133 12.08 7.38 9.10
C SER A 133 11.51 8.75 8.72
N TYR A 134 10.19 8.79 8.50
CA TYR A 134 9.49 10.06 8.26
C TYR A 134 9.79 11.08 9.38
N ASN A 135 9.71 10.66 10.63
CA ASN A 135 9.97 11.51 11.79
C ASN A 135 11.40 12.05 11.84
N ARG A 136 12.36 11.33 11.28
CA ARG A 136 13.75 11.76 11.17
C ARG A 136 13.95 12.69 9.98
N LEU A 137 13.38 12.33 8.84
CA LEU A 137 13.52 13.10 7.59
C LEU A 137 12.88 14.48 7.69
N VAL A 138 11.69 14.60 8.28
CA VAL A 138 10.99 15.92 8.40
C VAL A 138 11.70 16.88 9.35
N LYS A 139 12.63 16.40 10.18
CA LYS A 139 13.44 17.25 11.07
C LYS A 139 14.70 17.77 10.38
N LEU A 140 15.04 17.25 9.20
CA LEU A 140 16.19 17.71 8.45
C LEU A 140 15.82 18.98 7.66
N ASP A 141 16.61 20.04 7.82
CA ASP A 141 16.37 21.32 7.15
C ASP A 141 16.34 21.18 5.61
N THR A 142 17.11 20.23 5.06
CA THR A 142 17.13 19.89 3.62
C THR A 142 15.79 19.44 3.06
N TYR A 143 14.91 18.89 3.87
CA TYR A 143 13.57 18.40 3.47
C TYR A 143 12.45 19.31 3.96
N ARG A 144 12.79 20.42 4.61
CA ARG A 144 11.80 21.36 5.09
C ARG A 144 11.38 22.28 3.95
N PHE A 145 10.09 22.28 3.63
CA PHE A 145 9.56 23.24 2.68
C PHE A 145 9.56 24.64 3.31
N GLU A 146 10.29 25.57 2.71
CA GLU A 146 10.17 27.00 3.03
C GLU A 146 9.35 27.67 1.93
N HIS A 147 8.26 28.33 2.33
CA HIS A 147 7.44 29.08 1.38
C HIS A 147 8.28 30.24 0.81
N PRO A 148 8.26 30.48 -0.52
CA PRO A 148 9.09 31.53 -1.14
C PRO A 148 8.94 32.92 -0.52
N ILE A 149 7.76 33.26 0.00
CA ILE A 149 7.50 34.51 0.70
C ILE A 149 8.35 34.64 1.99
N ASN A 150 8.63 33.55 2.67
CA ASN A 150 9.40 33.53 3.91
C ASN A 150 10.90 33.56 3.66
N SER A 151 11.36 33.14 2.49
CA SER A 151 12.78 33.24 2.09
C SER A 151 13.18 34.68 1.67
N SER A 152 12.23 35.48 1.22
CA SER A 152 12.46 36.87 0.82
C SER A 152 12.57 37.85 2.02
N ALA A 153 12.23 37.42 3.23
CA ALA A 153 12.27 38.21 4.44
C ALA A 153 13.62 38.12 5.20
N LYS A 154 14.59 37.39 4.67
CA LYS A 154 15.93 37.20 5.27
C LYS A 154 17.04 37.99 4.56
N VAL A 155 16.70 39.09 3.84
CA VAL A 155 17.69 40.03 3.25
C VAL A 155 17.76 41.26 4.08
#